data_c087305e657a807fb9e9201e5321cd19
#
_entry.id   c087305e657a807fb9e9201e5321cd19
#
_cell.length_a   1.000
_cell.length_b   1.000
_cell.length_c   1.000
_cell.angle_alpha   90.00
_cell.angle_beta   90.00
_cell.angle_gamma   90.00
#
_symmetry.space_group_name_H-M   'P 1'
#
loop_
_entity.id
_entity.type
_entity.pdbx_description
1 polymer ?
#
loop_
_entity_poly.entity_id
_entity_poly.type
_entity_poly.pdbx_seq_one_letter_code
_entity_poly.pdbx_strand_id
1 'polypeptide(L)'
;VHKYTVLPAEENGQKIKVGYLMYSSFTAGTNSDPDKYNNELRQISQEFKTAGVKYVILDLRYNAGGSLDCVQLLGTILTSEVRLNKPMAYLEYNNKNRDKDATINFDSEILKSGVNLDLPGLFAITSSTTAGAPEMLIRSLFLKDSYPVVTIGGVTKGQNVATEQFINEEFLWSVNQVVCTVYDSNHDAGGAISPATDLKISETTIDGVTNYSEFLPFGDPNERLLKVAIGVIEGTYPPEKEEDTTTKAQFKIEKSVISPASRRFVGGGGLKIK
;
A
#
# COMPACT_ATOMS: atom_id res chain seq x y z
N VAL A 1 -7.15 -9.21 -3.07
CA VAL A 1 -7.88 -7.93 -3.15
C VAL A 1 -9.11 -7.98 -2.25
N HIS A 2 -9.42 -6.89 -1.56
CA HIS A 2 -10.63 -6.79 -0.74
C HIS A 2 -11.75 -6.08 -1.50
N LYS A 3 -11.41 -5.01 -2.20
CA LYS A 3 -12.34 -4.20 -2.99
C LYS A 3 -11.58 -3.48 -4.10
N TYR A 4 -12.15 -3.39 -5.28
CA TYR A 4 -11.71 -2.49 -6.35
C TYR A 4 -12.90 -1.89 -7.07
N THR A 5 -12.70 -0.73 -7.69
CA THR A 5 -13.71 -0.05 -8.51
C THR A 5 -13.04 1.02 -9.36
N VAL A 6 -13.73 1.48 -10.40
CA VAL A 6 -13.34 2.63 -11.21
C VAL A 6 -14.25 3.79 -10.86
N LEU A 7 -13.64 4.90 -10.48
CA LEU A 7 -14.33 6.12 -10.05
C LEU A 7 -14.15 7.22 -11.09
N PRO A 8 -15.17 8.04 -11.34
CA PRO A 8 -15.00 9.27 -12.10
C PRO A 8 -14.29 10.32 -11.24
N ALA A 9 -13.47 11.14 -11.87
CA ALA A 9 -12.84 12.31 -11.28
C ALA A 9 -12.64 13.39 -12.35
N GLU A 10 -12.23 14.58 -11.95
CA GLU A 10 -11.96 15.67 -12.87
C GLU A 10 -10.55 16.24 -12.59
N GLU A 11 -9.76 16.46 -13.62
CA GLU A 11 -8.45 17.07 -13.52
C GLU A 11 -8.32 18.18 -14.54
N ASN A 12 -8.08 19.40 -14.08
CA ASN A 12 -7.97 20.60 -14.93
C ASN A 12 -9.17 20.77 -15.91
N GLY A 13 -10.40 20.52 -15.44
CA GLY A 13 -11.60 20.60 -16.25
C GLY A 13 -11.83 19.43 -17.22
N GLN A 14 -10.99 18.40 -17.16
CA GLN A 14 -11.12 17.19 -17.97
C GLN A 14 -11.58 16.00 -17.14
N LYS A 15 -12.60 15.29 -17.64
CA LYS A 15 -13.06 14.05 -17.01
C LYS A 15 -12.02 12.95 -17.17
N ILE A 16 -11.61 12.37 -16.06
CA ILE A 16 -10.69 11.24 -15.98
C ILE A 16 -11.32 10.07 -15.21
N LYS A 17 -10.68 8.92 -15.26
CA LYS A 17 -11.04 7.75 -14.44
C LYS A 17 -9.90 7.42 -13.49
N VAL A 18 -10.27 7.10 -12.26
CA VAL A 18 -9.36 6.71 -11.19
C VAL A 18 -9.71 5.30 -10.74
N GLY A 19 -8.73 4.42 -10.72
CA GLY A 19 -8.88 3.09 -10.13
C GLY A 19 -8.72 3.16 -8.62
N TYR A 20 -9.65 2.60 -7.87
CA TYR A 20 -9.50 2.36 -6.44
C TYR A 20 -9.22 0.88 -6.21
N LEU A 21 -8.18 0.57 -5.44
CA LEU A 21 -7.77 -0.79 -5.11
C LEU A 21 -7.46 -0.90 -3.61
N MET A 22 -8.36 -1.55 -2.85
CA MET A 22 -8.12 -1.92 -1.45
C MET A 22 -7.38 -3.26 -1.40
N TYR A 23 -6.11 -3.24 -0.96
CA TYR A 23 -5.23 -4.40 -0.93
C TYR A 23 -4.75 -4.68 0.49
N SER A 24 -5.38 -5.65 1.17
CA SER A 24 -5.22 -5.88 2.60
C SER A 24 -4.04 -6.78 2.99
N SER A 25 -3.51 -7.57 2.05
CA SER A 25 -2.36 -8.45 2.30
C SER A 25 -1.67 -8.85 1.00
N PHE A 26 -0.35 -8.92 1.01
CA PHE A 26 0.46 -9.43 -0.10
C PHE A 26 0.53 -10.97 -0.03
N THR A 27 -0.55 -11.60 -0.44
CA THR A 27 -0.72 -13.06 -0.47
C THR A 27 -1.02 -13.50 -1.90
N ALA A 28 -0.26 -14.47 -2.44
CA ALA A 28 -0.38 -14.90 -3.84
C ALA A 28 -1.67 -15.70 -4.11
N GLY A 29 -2.07 -16.53 -3.15
CA GLY A 29 -3.23 -17.39 -3.31
C GLY A 29 -3.55 -18.18 -2.04
N THR A 30 -4.14 -19.36 -2.22
CA THR A 30 -4.51 -20.31 -1.17
C THR A 30 -3.70 -21.60 -1.33
N ASN A 31 -3.79 -22.51 -0.36
CA ASN A 31 -3.15 -23.83 -0.48
C ASN A 31 -3.68 -24.64 -1.68
N SER A 32 -4.97 -24.47 -2.03
CA SER A 32 -5.60 -25.17 -3.17
C SER A 32 -5.39 -24.45 -4.51
N ASP A 33 -5.11 -23.16 -4.50
CA ASP A 33 -4.82 -22.34 -5.69
C ASP A 33 -3.76 -21.29 -5.33
N PRO A 34 -2.47 -21.65 -5.47
CA PRO A 34 -1.36 -20.82 -4.99
C PRO A 34 -1.20 -19.46 -5.68
N ASP A 35 -1.77 -19.24 -6.87
CA ASP A 35 -1.65 -18.00 -7.64
C ASP A 35 -3.00 -17.25 -7.80
N LYS A 36 -4.02 -17.68 -7.08
CA LYS A 36 -5.39 -17.16 -7.17
C LYS A 36 -5.48 -15.63 -7.09
N TYR A 37 -4.90 -15.04 -6.05
CA TYR A 37 -5.01 -13.60 -5.82
C TYR A 37 -4.08 -12.79 -6.74
N ASN A 38 -2.96 -13.36 -7.15
CA ASN A 38 -2.11 -12.76 -8.18
C ASN A 38 -2.82 -12.75 -9.54
N ASN A 39 -3.57 -13.81 -9.88
CA ASN A 39 -4.37 -13.85 -11.11
C ASN A 39 -5.54 -12.85 -11.05
N GLU A 40 -6.15 -12.64 -9.88
CA GLU A 40 -7.12 -11.58 -9.67
C GLU A 40 -6.52 -10.19 -9.91
N LEU A 41 -5.30 -9.93 -9.40
CA LEU A 41 -4.60 -8.67 -9.66
C LEU A 41 -4.30 -8.46 -11.16
N ARG A 42 -3.90 -9.50 -11.86
CA ARG A 42 -3.68 -9.46 -13.32
C ARG A 42 -4.97 -9.12 -14.07
N GLN A 43 -6.09 -9.72 -13.69
CA GLN A 43 -7.40 -9.40 -14.28
C GLN A 43 -7.78 -7.94 -13.99
N ILE A 44 -7.64 -7.47 -12.76
CA ILE A 44 -7.93 -6.07 -12.38
C ILE A 44 -7.08 -5.10 -13.21
N SER A 45 -5.81 -5.43 -13.45
CA SER A 45 -4.95 -4.59 -14.29
C SER A 45 -5.48 -4.43 -15.72
N GLN A 46 -6.01 -5.52 -16.31
CA GLN A 46 -6.66 -5.48 -17.63
C GLN A 46 -7.94 -4.63 -17.60
N GLU A 47 -8.75 -4.78 -16.56
CA GLU A 47 -9.99 -4.00 -16.41
C GLU A 47 -9.69 -2.51 -16.28
N PHE A 48 -8.69 -2.13 -15.46
CA PHE A 48 -8.26 -0.74 -15.31
C PHE A 48 -7.68 -0.16 -16.60
N LYS A 49 -6.86 -0.94 -17.32
CA LYS A 49 -6.32 -0.52 -18.63
C LYS A 49 -7.43 -0.31 -19.65
N THR A 50 -8.35 -1.25 -19.74
CA THR A 50 -9.52 -1.17 -20.66
C THR A 50 -10.45 0.00 -20.31
N ALA A 51 -10.62 0.27 -19.03
CA ALA A 51 -11.39 1.42 -18.56
C ALA A 51 -10.72 2.77 -18.86
N GLY A 52 -9.42 2.79 -19.15
CA GLY A 52 -8.64 4.00 -19.35
C GLY A 52 -8.40 4.75 -18.03
N VAL A 53 -8.06 4.01 -16.97
CA VAL A 53 -7.70 4.58 -15.66
C VAL A 53 -6.41 5.39 -15.81
N LYS A 54 -6.44 6.65 -15.37
CA LYS A 54 -5.27 7.55 -15.40
C LYS A 54 -4.44 7.45 -14.13
N TYR A 55 -5.07 7.34 -12.97
CA TYR A 55 -4.44 7.21 -11.67
C TYR A 55 -5.01 6.03 -10.90
N VAL A 56 -4.23 5.48 -9.99
CA VAL A 56 -4.70 4.48 -9.03
C VAL A 56 -4.57 5.04 -7.62
N ILE A 57 -5.63 4.90 -6.83
CA ILE A 57 -5.62 5.07 -5.38
C ILE A 57 -5.50 3.67 -4.77
N LEU A 58 -4.32 3.39 -4.21
CA LEU A 58 -4.00 2.12 -3.58
C LEU A 58 -4.20 2.22 -2.07
N ASP A 59 -5.23 1.55 -1.56
CA ASP A 59 -5.56 1.58 -0.14
C ASP A 59 -4.85 0.44 0.61
N LEU A 60 -3.86 0.82 1.39
CA LEU A 60 -2.98 -0.06 2.16
C LEU A 60 -3.14 0.13 3.67
N ARG A 61 -4.18 0.86 4.12
CA ARG A 61 -4.35 1.26 5.54
C ARG A 61 -4.37 0.09 6.52
N TYR A 62 -4.73 -1.12 6.09
CA TYR A 62 -4.76 -2.32 6.93
C TYR A 62 -3.77 -3.41 6.48
N ASN A 63 -2.84 -3.05 5.61
CA ASN A 63 -1.88 -4.01 5.06
C ASN A 63 -0.62 -4.08 5.93
N ALA A 64 -0.44 -5.19 6.62
CA ALA A 64 0.71 -5.43 7.51
C ALA A 64 1.84 -6.24 6.83
N GLY A 65 1.81 -6.41 5.51
CA GLY A 65 2.90 -7.06 4.79
C GLY A 65 2.50 -8.27 3.93
N GLY A 66 3.47 -9.13 3.67
CA GLY A 66 3.31 -10.37 2.91
C GLY A 66 4.48 -10.67 1.97
N SER A 67 4.21 -11.39 0.87
CA SER A 67 5.21 -11.96 -0.04
C SER A 67 5.86 -10.92 -0.95
N LEU A 68 7.17 -11.07 -1.16
CA LEU A 68 7.95 -10.29 -2.12
C LEU A 68 7.43 -10.44 -3.56
N ASP A 69 7.06 -11.65 -3.97
CA ASP A 69 6.56 -11.91 -5.33
C ASP A 69 5.29 -11.09 -5.63
N CYS A 70 4.42 -10.92 -4.62
CA CYS A 70 3.22 -10.09 -4.76
C CYS A 70 3.54 -8.60 -4.83
N VAL A 71 4.56 -8.15 -4.08
CA VAL A 71 5.06 -6.75 -4.17
C VAL A 71 5.61 -6.49 -5.56
N GLN A 72 6.41 -7.42 -6.09
CA GLN A 72 7.00 -7.32 -7.42
C GLN A 72 5.90 -7.26 -8.50
N LEU A 73 4.90 -8.14 -8.44
CA LEU A 73 3.78 -8.13 -9.39
C LEU A 73 3.01 -6.81 -9.35
N LEU A 74 2.58 -6.37 -8.16
CA LEU A 74 1.81 -5.13 -8.03
C LEU A 74 2.64 -3.91 -8.42
N GLY A 75 3.93 -3.88 -8.05
CA GLY A 75 4.85 -2.83 -8.46
C GLY A 75 5.02 -2.76 -9.98
N THR A 76 5.14 -3.91 -10.64
CA THR A 76 5.26 -4.00 -12.11
C THR A 76 3.96 -3.57 -12.81
N ILE A 77 2.79 -3.86 -12.24
CA ILE A 77 1.50 -3.38 -12.76
C ILE A 77 1.41 -1.85 -12.68
N LEU A 78 1.84 -1.25 -11.57
CA LEU A 78 1.60 0.16 -11.26
C LEU A 78 2.69 1.10 -11.80
N THR A 79 3.92 0.63 -12.00
CA THR A 79 5.05 1.47 -12.42
C THR A 79 4.84 2.06 -13.82
N SER A 80 5.61 3.10 -14.18
CA SER A 80 5.68 3.59 -15.56
C SER A 80 6.39 2.57 -16.47
N GLU A 81 5.97 2.50 -17.74
CA GLU A 81 6.50 1.54 -18.73
C GLU A 81 8.02 1.65 -18.88
N VAL A 82 8.56 2.86 -18.83
CA VAL A 82 10.01 3.10 -18.94
C VAL A 82 10.85 2.47 -17.83
N ARG A 83 10.23 2.01 -16.74
CA ARG A 83 10.88 1.35 -15.60
C ARG A 83 10.81 -0.17 -15.67
N LEU A 84 10.07 -0.74 -16.61
CA LEU A 84 10.02 -2.19 -16.78
C LEU A 84 11.43 -2.76 -16.99
N ASN A 85 11.68 -3.89 -16.34
CA ASN A 85 12.96 -4.62 -16.33
C ASN A 85 14.14 -3.84 -15.72
N LYS A 86 13.87 -2.76 -14.98
CA LYS A 86 14.86 -2.01 -14.21
C LYS A 86 14.75 -2.34 -12.71
N PRO A 87 15.79 -2.03 -11.91
CA PRO A 87 15.77 -2.28 -10.49
C PRO A 87 14.57 -1.63 -9.78
N MET A 88 13.87 -2.43 -9.00
CA MET A 88 12.80 -2.06 -8.08
C MET A 88 13.35 -1.90 -6.67
N ALA A 89 14.12 -2.87 -6.21
CA ALA A 89 14.67 -2.93 -4.86
C ALA A 89 15.93 -3.79 -4.80
N TYR A 90 16.69 -3.64 -3.71
CA TYR A 90 17.85 -4.46 -3.40
C TYR A 90 17.65 -5.13 -2.05
N LEU A 91 17.99 -6.42 -1.96
CA LEU A 91 18.01 -7.20 -0.75
C LEU A 91 19.46 -7.38 -0.34
N GLU A 92 19.84 -6.87 0.82
CA GLU A 92 21.21 -7.02 1.35
C GLU A 92 21.19 -7.85 2.62
N TYR A 93 21.84 -9.01 2.53
CA TYR A 93 22.01 -9.93 3.64
C TYR A 93 23.20 -9.52 4.53
N ASN A 94 23.32 -10.13 5.68
CA ASN A 94 24.48 -9.92 6.56
C ASN A 94 25.79 -10.43 5.93
N ASN A 95 26.91 -10.09 6.53
CA ASN A 95 28.25 -10.39 6.01
C ASN A 95 28.55 -11.89 5.80
N LYS A 96 27.76 -12.80 6.40
CA LYS A 96 27.91 -14.25 6.25
C LYS A 96 27.08 -14.82 5.09
N ASN A 97 26.14 -14.05 4.55
CA ASN A 97 25.18 -14.48 3.54
C ASN A 97 25.11 -13.49 2.36
N ARG A 98 26.20 -12.76 2.09
CA ARG A 98 26.23 -11.81 0.96
C ARG A 98 26.11 -12.47 -0.41
N ASP A 99 26.34 -13.74 -0.50
CA ASP A 99 26.08 -14.56 -1.69
C ASP A 99 24.59 -14.65 -2.03
N LYS A 100 23.70 -14.26 -1.10
CA LYS A 100 22.24 -14.18 -1.28
C LYS A 100 21.75 -12.76 -1.61
N ASP A 101 22.62 -11.76 -1.67
CA ASP A 101 22.25 -10.42 -2.07
C ASP A 101 21.58 -10.46 -3.43
N ALA A 102 20.47 -9.76 -3.59
CA ALA A 102 19.64 -9.83 -4.78
C ALA A 102 19.11 -8.47 -5.22
N THR A 103 19.03 -8.29 -6.52
CA THR A 103 18.32 -7.19 -7.14
C THR A 103 16.95 -7.67 -7.63
N ILE A 104 15.91 -7.01 -7.18
CA ILE A 104 14.54 -7.26 -7.61
C ILE A 104 14.19 -6.22 -8.67
N ASN A 105 13.74 -6.66 -9.84
CA ASN A 105 13.37 -5.78 -10.94
C ASN A 105 11.85 -5.64 -11.05
N PHE A 106 11.37 -4.58 -11.71
CA PHE A 106 10.01 -4.51 -12.24
C PHE A 106 9.93 -5.45 -13.44
N ASP A 107 9.69 -6.72 -13.18
CA ASP A 107 9.81 -7.78 -14.19
C ASP A 107 8.55 -7.88 -15.06
N SER A 108 8.68 -7.56 -16.35
CA SER A 108 7.55 -7.63 -17.30
C SER A 108 7.04 -9.07 -17.50
N GLU A 109 7.85 -10.09 -17.28
CA GLU A 109 7.42 -11.49 -17.47
C GLU A 109 6.45 -11.96 -16.37
N ILE A 110 6.54 -11.37 -15.16
CA ILE A 110 5.63 -11.73 -14.05
C ILE A 110 4.18 -11.29 -14.31
N LEU A 111 3.97 -10.36 -15.23
CA LEU A 111 2.62 -9.90 -15.62
C LEU A 111 1.81 -11.04 -16.21
N LYS A 112 2.40 -11.95 -16.98
CA LYS A 112 1.70 -13.04 -17.68
C LYS A 112 0.49 -12.50 -18.49
N SER A 113 -0.72 -12.84 -18.05
CA SER A 113 -1.98 -12.33 -18.63
C SER A 113 -2.33 -10.91 -18.18
N GLY A 114 -1.68 -10.35 -17.16
CA GLY A 114 -1.87 -8.97 -16.70
C GLY A 114 -1.20 -7.96 -17.61
N VAL A 115 -1.38 -6.68 -17.29
CA VAL A 115 -0.81 -5.56 -18.05
C VAL A 115 -0.17 -4.54 -17.12
N ASN A 116 0.86 -3.86 -17.63
CA ASN A 116 1.36 -2.64 -17.00
C ASN A 116 0.41 -1.48 -17.30
N LEU A 117 0.06 -0.72 -16.27
CA LEU A 117 -0.87 0.40 -16.40
C LEU A 117 -0.20 1.65 -16.95
N ASP A 118 1.13 1.74 -16.84
CA ASP A 118 1.92 2.91 -17.25
C ASP A 118 1.40 4.21 -16.60
N LEU A 119 1.33 4.19 -15.26
CA LEU A 119 0.79 5.31 -14.50
C LEU A 119 1.81 6.45 -14.40
N PRO A 120 1.35 7.71 -14.37
CA PRO A 120 2.24 8.87 -14.17
C PRO A 120 2.64 9.06 -12.69
N GLY A 121 2.02 8.34 -11.76
CA GLY A 121 2.24 8.40 -10.31
C GLY A 121 1.22 7.57 -9.55
N LEU A 122 1.33 7.53 -8.23
CA LEU A 122 0.49 6.73 -7.35
C LEU A 122 -0.05 7.57 -6.19
N PHE A 123 -1.30 7.32 -5.81
CA PHE A 123 -1.90 7.78 -4.56
C PHE A 123 -2.03 6.59 -3.62
N ALA A 124 -1.50 6.69 -2.40
CA ALA A 124 -1.51 5.58 -1.44
C ALA A 124 -2.16 6.01 -0.12
N ILE A 125 -3.18 5.27 0.31
CA ILE A 125 -3.78 5.45 1.63
C ILE A 125 -3.06 4.55 2.62
N THR A 126 -2.51 5.14 3.67
CA THR A 126 -1.68 4.45 4.67
C THR A 126 -2.17 4.66 6.09
N SER A 127 -1.71 3.82 7.02
CA SER A 127 -1.96 3.97 8.45
C SER A 127 -0.79 3.42 9.27
N SER A 128 -0.87 3.52 10.60
CA SER A 128 0.12 2.94 11.51
C SER A 128 0.20 1.40 11.49
N THR A 129 -0.71 0.72 10.80
CA THR A 129 -0.65 -0.73 10.57
C THR A 129 -0.01 -1.10 9.23
N THR A 130 0.18 -0.13 8.33
CA THR A 130 0.89 -0.33 7.07
C THR A 130 2.37 -0.63 7.36
N ALA A 131 2.86 -1.83 6.99
CA ALA A 131 4.19 -2.29 7.38
C ALA A 131 4.83 -3.24 6.37
N GLY A 132 6.14 -3.11 6.15
CA GLY A 132 6.96 -4.04 5.35
C GLY A 132 6.66 -4.01 3.86
N ALA A 133 5.96 -5.02 3.33
CA ALA A 133 5.69 -5.15 1.89
C ALA A 133 5.05 -3.89 1.25
N PRO A 134 3.99 -3.28 1.81
CA PRO A 134 3.47 -2.01 1.29
C PRO A 134 4.47 -0.85 1.37
N GLU A 135 5.31 -0.79 2.39
CA GLU A 135 6.33 0.26 2.50
C GLU A 135 7.41 0.08 1.42
N MET A 136 7.86 -1.16 1.19
CA MET A 136 8.75 -1.48 0.08
C MET A 136 8.14 -1.04 -1.26
N LEU A 137 6.87 -1.38 -1.53
CA LEU A 137 6.19 -1.00 -2.77
C LEU A 137 6.17 0.52 -2.98
N ILE A 138 5.72 1.28 -1.97
CA ILE A 138 5.62 2.74 -2.03
C ILE A 138 6.98 3.36 -2.32
N ARG A 139 8.04 2.95 -1.60
CA ARG A 139 9.41 3.46 -1.79
C ARG A 139 9.98 3.11 -3.14
N SER A 140 9.82 1.86 -3.55
CA SER A 140 10.34 1.38 -4.84
C SER A 140 9.68 2.07 -6.04
N LEU A 141 8.43 2.49 -5.92
CA LEU A 141 7.74 3.25 -6.95
C LEU A 141 8.13 4.72 -6.94
N PHE A 142 8.40 5.32 -5.77
CA PHE A 142 8.66 6.75 -5.65
C PHE A 142 9.94 7.18 -6.37
N LEU A 143 9.80 8.13 -7.29
CA LEU A 143 10.90 8.90 -7.88
C LEU A 143 10.50 10.36 -7.89
N LYS A 144 11.28 11.19 -7.19
CA LYS A 144 10.94 12.60 -6.94
C LYS A 144 10.52 13.37 -8.18
N ASP A 145 11.24 13.20 -9.28
CA ASP A 145 11.08 14.03 -10.48
C ASP A 145 10.27 13.35 -11.60
N SER A 146 10.00 12.04 -11.50
CA SER A 146 9.40 11.29 -12.61
C SER A 146 8.26 10.34 -12.24
N TYR A 147 8.12 9.95 -10.97
CA TYR A 147 7.04 9.11 -10.49
C TYR A 147 6.67 9.50 -9.05
N PRO A 148 5.84 10.55 -8.88
CA PRO A 148 5.40 10.96 -7.56
C PRO A 148 4.51 9.90 -6.91
N VAL A 149 4.70 9.68 -5.61
CA VAL A 149 3.79 8.90 -4.79
C VAL A 149 3.26 9.81 -3.69
N VAL A 150 1.98 10.08 -3.73
CA VAL A 150 1.27 10.89 -2.73
C VAL A 150 0.67 9.96 -1.68
N THR A 151 1.10 10.11 -0.43
CA THR A 151 0.55 9.33 0.68
C THR A 151 -0.45 10.14 1.48
N ILE A 152 -1.59 9.51 1.84
CA ILE A 152 -2.70 10.10 2.58
C ILE A 152 -3.00 9.23 3.80
N GLY A 153 -3.33 9.82 4.93
CA GLY A 153 -3.73 9.11 6.14
C GLY A 153 -2.68 9.10 7.24
N GLY A 154 -2.30 7.94 7.74
CA GLY A 154 -1.36 7.80 8.87
C GLY A 154 0.06 7.48 8.47
N VAL A 155 1.00 7.77 9.38
CA VAL A 155 2.41 7.37 9.26
C VAL A 155 2.51 5.84 9.32
N THR A 156 3.29 5.24 8.43
CA THR A 156 3.52 3.80 8.40
C THR A 156 4.47 3.32 9.52
N LYS A 157 4.68 2.03 9.62
CA LYS A 157 5.45 1.44 10.72
C LYS A 157 6.97 1.65 10.61
N GLY A 158 7.51 1.76 9.39
CA GLY A 158 8.94 1.93 9.17
C GLY A 158 9.73 0.62 9.09
N GLN A 159 9.12 -0.45 8.62
CA GLN A 159 9.75 -1.76 8.54
C GLN A 159 10.44 -1.95 7.19
N ASN A 160 11.76 -1.91 7.19
CA ASN A 160 12.63 -2.03 6.00
C ASN A 160 13.43 -3.33 5.96
N VAL A 161 12.90 -4.39 6.55
CA VAL A 161 13.56 -5.70 6.61
C VAL A 161 12.67 -6.78 6.02
N ALA A 162 13.30 -7.84 5.49
CA ALA A 162 12.60 -9.04 5.05
C ALA A 162 12.86 -10.21 5.99
N THR A 163 11.89 -11.08 6.09
CA THR A 163 11.93 -12.26 6.95
C THR A 163 11.79 -13.53 6.13
N GLU A 164 12.44 -14.58 6.60
CA GLU A 164 12.28 -15.94 6.12
C GLU A 164 11.71 -16.81 7.23
N GLN A 165 10.82 -17.72 6.88
CA GLN A 165 10.21 -18.63 7.83
C GLN A 165 11.02 -19.91 7.93
N PHE A 166 11.48 -20.25 9.13
CA PHE A 166 12.10 -21.51 9.47
C PHE A 166 11.11 -22.36 10.27
N ILE A 167 10.86 -23.55 9.81
CA ILE A 167 9.92 -24.51 10.42
C ILE A 167 10.70 -25.70 10.93
N ASN A 168 10.45 -26.08 12.19
CA ASN A 168 10.89 -27.35 12.74
C ASN A 168 9.65 -28.25 12.93
N GLU A 169 9.52 -29.24 12.06
CA GLU A 169 8.37 -30.15 12.06
C GLU A 169 8.40 -31.13 13.25
N GLU A 170 9.58 -31.48 13.76
CA GLU A 170 9.74 -32.40 14.88
C GLU A 170 9.21 -31.80 16.19
N PHE A 171 9.54 -30.52 16.44
CA PHE A 171 9.14 -29.80 17.66
C PHE A 171 7.95 -28.87 17.47
N LEU A 172 7.32 -28.87 16.30
CA LEU A 172 6.10 -28.09 15.95
C LEU A 172 6.21 -26.58 16.25
N TRP A 173 7.38 -25.99 15.95
CA TRP A 173 7.53 -24.53 16.03
C TRP A 173 7.99 -23.93 14.70
N SER A 174 7.66 -22.67 14.50
CA SER A 174 8.19 -21.88 13.40
C SER A 174 8.68 -20.51 13.89
N VAL A 175 9.72 -20.00 13.25
CA VAL A 175 10.29 -18.68 13.52
C VAL A 175 10.38 -17.91 12.22
N ASN A 176 9.91 -16.67 12.21
CA ASN A 176 10.15 -15.71 11.13
C ASN A 176 11.38 -14.88 11.49
N GLN A 177 12.53 -15.21 10.94
CA GLN A 177 13.78 -14.54 11.21
C GLN A 177 14.01 -13.41 10.21
N VAL A 178 14.46 -12.24 10.68
CA VAL A 178 14.97 -11.18 9.81
C VAL A 178 16.26 -11.68 9.15
N VAL A 179 16.31 -11.66 7.83
CA VAL A 179 17.43 -12.20 7.04
C VAL A 179 18.16 -11.13 6.23
N CYS A 180 17.48 -10.08 5.80
CA CYS A 180 18.11 -9.01 5.03
C CYS A 180 17.45 -7.65 5.27
N THR A 181 18.18 -6.58 4.93
CA THR A 181 17.65 -5.23 4.79
C THR A 181 17.17 -5.03 3.36
N VAL A 182 16.08 -4.29 3.22
CA VAL A 182 15.49 -3.94 1.94
C VAL A 182 15.78 -2.48 1.63
N TYR A 183 16.36 -2.24 0.47
CA TYR A 183 16.63 -0.91 -0.08
C TYR A 183 15.74 -0.66 -1.30
N ASP A 184 15.34 0.57 -1.52
CA ASP A 184 14.59 0.96 -2.72
C ASP A 184 15.49 1.05 -3.96
N SER A 185 14.92 1.47 -5.09
CA SER A 185 15.65 1.65 -6.35
C SER A 185 16.77 2.70 -6.32
N ASN A 186 16.77 3.59 -5.31
CA ASN A 186 17.81 4.59 -5.07
C ASN A 186 18.83 4.15 -4.02
N HIS A 187 18.75 2.92 -3.55
CA HIS A 187 19.59 2.35 -2.49
C HIS A 187 19.37 3.04 -1.13
N ASP A 188 18.13 3.53 -0.88
CA ASP A 188 17.72 4.07 0.40
C ASP A 188 16.96 3.00 1.21
N ALA A 189 17.46 2.69 2.40
CA ALA A 189 16.80 1.75 3.32
C ALA A 189 15.51 2.35 3.91
N GLY A 190 15.40 3.67 3.91
CA GLY A 190 14.23 4.39 4.40
C GLY A 190 13.92 4.18 5.88
N GLY A 191 12.70 4.41 6.23
CA GLY A 191 12.08 4.29 7.56
C GLY A 191 10.56 4.42 7.41
N ALA A 192 9.85 4.93 8.40
CA ALA A 192 8.42 5.19 8.30
C ALA A 192 8.11 6.21 7.19
N ILE A 193 7.09 5.93 6.40
CA ILE A 193 6.58 6.84 5.39
C ILE A 193 5.56 7.75 6.06
N SER A 194 5.78 9.06 5.96
CA SER A 194 4.87 10.05 6.54
C SER A 194 4.19 10.82 5.43
N PRO A 195 2.85 10.86 5.40
CA PRO A 195 2.15 11.80 4.54
C PRO A 195 2.59 13.24 4.80
N ALA A 196 2.43 14.13 3.81
CA ALA A 196 2.59 15.56 4.01
C ALA A 196 1.65 16.05 5.14
N THR A 197 1.99 17.17 5.77
CA THR A 197 1.29 17.63 7.00
C THR A 197 -0.21 17.81 6.78
N ASP A 198 -0.60 18.36 5.66
CA ASP A 198 -1.99 18.57 5.23
C ASP A 198 -2.72 17.29 4.83
N LEU A 199 -1.98 16.24 4.45
CA LEU A 199 -2.51 14.92 4.09
C LEU A 199 -2.45 13.90 5.24
N LYS A 200 -1.96 14.32 6.40
CA LYS A 200 -1.88 13.50 7.62
C LYS A 200 -3.22 13.45 8.34
N ILE A 201 -4.10 12.59 7.86
CA ILE A 201 -5.50 12.53 8.24
C ILE A 201 -5.79 11.23 8.98
N SER A 202 -6.49 11.32 10.10
CA SER A 202 -6.99 10.16 10.81
C SER A 202 -8.27 9.63 10.15
N GLU A 203 -8.37 8.32 9.99
CA GLU A 203 -9.58 7.66 9.54
C GLU A 203 -10.75 7.84 10.53
N THR A 204 -10.44 7.88 11.83
CA THR A 204 -11.45 7.82 12.90
C THR A 204 -11.57 9.09 13.72
N THR A 205 -10.60 10.01 13.64
CA THR A 205 -10.53 11.18 14.52
C THR A 205 -10.68 12.46 13.71
N ILE A 206 -11.70 13.25 14.05
CA ILE A 206 -11.97 14.59 13.52
C ILE A 206 -11.88 15.55 14.71
N ASP A 207 -11.02 16.58 14.60
CA ASP A 207 -10.83 17.60 15.64
C ASP A 207 -10.57 17.00 17.05
N GLY A 208 -9.80 15.90 17.10
CA GLY A 208 -9.49 15.20 18.34
C GLY A 208 -10.60 14.26 18.85
N VAL A 209 -11.74 14.18 18.17
CA VAL A 209 -12.87 13.30 18.53
C VAL A 209 -12.89 12.08 17.62
N THR A 210 -12.95 10.88 18.22
CA THR A 210 -13.12 9.64 17.47
C THR A 210 -14.59 9.46 17.12
N ASN A 211 -14.91 9.41 15.83
CA ASN A 211 -16.27 9.22 15.32
C ASN A 211 -16.33 7.97 14.43
N TYR A 212 -16.96 6.91 14.92
CA TYR A 212 -17.16 5.65 14.20
C TYR A 212 -18.44 5.61 13.37
N SER A 213 -19.36 6.56 13.56
CA SER A 213 -20.64 6.58 12.84
C SER A 213 -20.52 7.09 11.39
N GLU A 214 -19.37 7.63 11.02
CA GLU A 214 -19.08 8.19 9.68
C GLU A 214 -18.34 7.21 8.77
N PHE A 215 -18.15 5.95 9.19
CA PHE A 215 -17.55 4.95 8.31
C PHE A 215 -18.47 4.63 7.13
N LEU A 216 -17.94 4.81 5.94
CA LEU A 216 -18.56 4.41 4.69
C LEU A 216 -17.87 3.15 4.13
N PRO A 217 -18.53 2.39 3.26
CA PRO A 217 -17.92 1.23 2.61
C PRO A 217 -16.67 1.60 1.82
N PHE A 218 -15.68 0.70 1.77
CA PHE A 218 -14.50 0.89 0.92
C PHE A 218 -14.90 1.04 -0.55
N GLY A 219 -14.34 2.05 -1.20
CA GLY A 219 -14.64 2.41 -2.57
C GLY A 219 -15.81 3.37 -2.72
N ASP A 220 -16.47 3.79 -1.63
CA ASP A 220 -17.40 4.92 -1.65
C ASP A 220 -16.59 6.22 -1.81
N PRO A 221 -16.84 7.05 -2.83
CA PRO A 221 -16.08 8.29 -3.06
C PRO A 221 -16.24 9.32 -1.93
N ASN A 222 -17.25 9.18 -1.07
CA ASN A 222 -17.43 10.01 0.12
C ASN A 222 -16.72 9.46 1.37
N GLU A 223 -16.12 8.24 1.30
CA GLU A 223 -15.30 7.73 2.39
C GLU A 223 -14.15 8.70 2.64
N ARG A 224 -13.90 8.99 3.90
CA ARG A 224 -13.07 10.13 4.32
C ARG A 224 -11.70 10.22 3.66
N LEU A 225 -10.91 9.13 3.68
CA LEU A 225 -9.57 9.14 3.11
C LEU A 225 -9.61 9.04 1.58
N LEU A 226 -10.57 8.31 1.04
CA LEU A 226 -10.76 8.22 -0.40
C LEU A 226 -11.22 9.56 -0.98
N LYS A 227 -12.12 10.27 -0.32
CA LYS A 227 -12.56 11.62 -0.71
C LYS A 227 -11.39 12.59 -0.76
N VAL A 228 -10.50 12.54 0.23
CA VAL A 228 -9.28 13.37 0.24
C VAL A 228 -8.38 13.00 -0.93
N ALA A 229 -8.15 11.71 -1.19
CA ALA A 229 -7.32 11.29 -2.32
C ALA A 229 -7.87 11.75 -3.67
N ILE A 230 -9.19 11.68 -3.86
CA ILE A 230 -9.88 12.20 -5.05
C ILE A 230 -9.70 13.73 -5.12
N GLY A 231 -9.93 14.45 -4.02
CA GLY A 231 -9.77 15.90 -3.97
C GLY A 231 -8.35 16.39 -4.28
N VAL A 232 -7.32 15.61 -3.86
CA VAL A 232 -5.92 15.90 -4.24
C VAL A 232 -5.71 15.73 -5.75
N ILE A 233 -6.27 14.67 -6.35
CA ILE A 233 -6.21 14.44 -7.81
C ILE A 233 -6.90 15.58 -8.57
N GLU A 234 -8.04 16.03 -8.07
CA GLU A 234 -8.84 17.10 -8.69
C GLU A 234 -8.31 18.52 -8.41
N GLY A 235 -7.31 18.64 -7.50
CA GLY A 235 -6.80 19.94 -7.07
C GLY A 235 -7.80 20.74 -6.20
N THR A 236 -8.81 20.07 -5.65
CA THR A 236 -9.85 20.66 -4.79
C THR A 236 -9.56 20.48 -3.29
N TYR A 237 -8.48 19.79 -2.93
CA TYR A 237 -8.05 19.62 -1.55
C TYR A 237 -6.79 20.47 -1.26
N PRO A 238 -6.69 21.15 -0.07
CA PRO A 238 -7.72 21.21 0.96
C PRO A 238 -8.94 22.02 0.51
N PRO A 239 -10.17 21.66 0.96
CA PRO A 239 -11.35 22.45 0.64
C PRO A 239 -11.19 23.85 1.21
N GLU A 240 -11.70 24.86 0.53
CA GLU A 240 -11.80 26.21 1.08
C GLU A 240 -12.48 26.14 2.45
N LYS A 241 -11.89 26.79 3.47
CA LYS A 241 -12.45 26.78 4.83
C LYS A 241 -13.83 27.42 4.81
N GLU A 242 -14.89 26.61 4.89
CA GLU A 242 -16.18 27.11 5.35
C GLU A 242 -16.03 27.50 6.82
N GLU A 243 -16.36 28.73 7.18
CA GLU A 243 -16.44 29.16 8.58
C GLU A 243 -17.52 28.32 9.29
N ASP A 244 -17.09 27.32 10.05
CA ASP A 244 -17.98 26.40 10.74
C ASP A 244 -18.54 27.08 12.00
N THR A 245 -19.81 27.54 11.92
CA THR A 245 -20.55 28.20 13.02
C THR A 245 -21.28 27.18 13.91
N THR A 246 -21.02 25.89 13.80
CA THR A 246 -21.71 24.86 14.59
C THR A 246 -20.87 24.32 15.74
N THR A 247 -21.22 24.69 16.95
CA THR A 247 -20.70 24.11 18.20
C THR A 247 -21.23 22.67 18.37
N LYS A 248 -20.44 21.67 17.99
CA LYS A 248 -20.79 20.26 18.21
C LYS A 248 -20.40 19.83 19.63
N ALA A 249 -21.33 19.19 20.33
CA ALA A 249 -21.11 18.63 21.66
C ALA A 249 -20.00 17.56 21.62
N GLN A 250 -18.98 17.73 22.46
CA GLN A 250 -17.84 16.79 22.55
C GLN A 250 -18.21 15.64 23.48
N PHE A 251 -18.32 14.43 22.92
CA PHE A 251 -18.28 13.21 23.71
C PHE A 251 -16.85 12.69 23.80
N LYS A 252 -16.28 12.75 25.00
CA LYS A 252 -14.95 12.19 25.29
C LYS A 252 -15.11 10.71 25.58
N ILE A 253 -14.77 9.83 24.63
CA ILE A 253 -14.66 8.39 24.90
C ILE A 253 -13.23 8.14 25.38
N GLU A 254 -13.07 7.72 26.64
CA GLU A 254 -11.77 7.27 27.12
C GLU A 254 -11.39 5.97 26.39
N LYS A 255 -10.22 6.00 25.76
CA LYS A 255 -9.65 4.82 25.11
C LYS A 255 -9.32 3.77 26.16
N SER A 256 -10.13 2.71 26.26
CA SER A 256 -9.58 1.46 26.75
C SER A 256 -8.69 0.88 25.66
N VAL A 257 -7.38 1.05 25.82
CA VAL A 257 -6.40 0.37 24.97
C VAL A 257 -6.48 -1.12 25.30
N ILE A 258 -7.32 -1.86 24.58
CA ILE A 258 -7.16 -3.30 24.54
C ILE A 258 -5.86 -3.51 23.76
N SER A 259 -4.78 -3.73 24.51
CA SER A 259 -3.48 -4.07 23.95
C SER A 259 -3.65 -5.23 22.97
N PRO A 260 -3.17 -5.13 21.73
CA PRO A 260 -3.26 -6.22 20.77
C PRO A 260 -2.33 -7.40 21.09
N ALA A 261 -1.83 -7.51 22.29
CA ALA A 261 -1.03 -8.66 22.75
C ALA A 261 -1.75 -10.01 22.60
N SER A 262 -3.07 -10.02 22.43
CA SER A 262 -3.86 -11.22 22.15
C SER A 262 -4.01 -11.52 20.64
N ARG A 263 -3.62 -10.63 19.75
CA ARG A 263 -3.55 -10.95 18.33
C ARG A 263 -2.27 -11.75 18.07
N ARG A 264 -2.36 -13.05 18.26
CA ARG A 264 -1.42 -13.97 17.64
C ARG A 264 -1.61 -13.81 16.13
N PHE A 265 -0.76 -13.00 15.52
CA PHE A 265 -0.57 -13.04 14.08
C PHE A 265 0.00 -14.41 13.76
N VAL A 266 -0.85 -15.31 13.33
CA VAL A 266 -0.46 -16.54 12.65
C VAL A 266 0.03 -16.11 11.26
N GLY A 267 1.30 -15.81 11.20
CA GLY A 267 1.97 -15.21 10.05
C GLY A 267 2.47 -13.81 10.43
N GLY A 268 3.77 -13.69 10.73
CA GLY A 268 4.40 -12.42 11.09
C GLY A 268 4.11 -11.36 10.02
N GLY A 269 3.68 -10.17 10.46
CA GLY A 269 3.61 -9.01 9.60
C GLY A 269 4.98 -8.67 9.01
N GLY A 270 5.01 -7.90 7.92
CA GLY A 270 6.24 -7.49 7.26
C GLY A 270 6.43 -8.14 5.90
N LEU A 271 7.58 -7.86 5.28
CA LEU A 271 7.98 -8.48 4.02
C LEU A 271 8.54 -9.88 4.26
N LYS A 272 8.06 -10.86 3.47
CA LYS A 272 8.55 -12.23 3.48
C LYS A 272 9.20 -12.57 2.16
N ILE A 273 10.35 -13.22 2.23
CA ILE A 273 10.99 -13.93 1.11
C ILE A 273 10.79 -15.45 1.34
N LYS A 274 10.70 -16.20 0.25
CA LYS A 274 10.47 -17.65 0.32
C LYS A 274 11.60 -18.36 1.02
#